data_5f0932dd75b31c4b27f309005236b6b3
#
_entry.id   5f0932dd75b31c4b27f309005236b6b3
#
_cell.length_a   1.000
_cell.length_b   1.000
_cell.length_c   1.000
_cell.angle_alpha   90.00
_cell.angle_beta   90.00
_cell.angle_gamma   90.00
#
_symmetry.space_group_name_H-M   'P 1'
#
loop_
_entity.id
_entity.type
_entity.pdbx_description
1 polymer ?
#
loop_
_entity_poly.entity_id
_entity_poly.type
_entity_poly.pdbx_seq_one_letter_code
_entity_poly.pdbx_strand_id
1 'polypeptide(L)'
;MAMRRSKIRILIALILLGGTQASLAQNSGNGRRLSARWCSECHAVDLASDQRHRAPSFASIAARPTVNADMIASFLLLPHATMPNPPLSRKDARDIALFIIEMKK
;
A
#
# COMPACT_ATOMS: atom_id res chain seq x y z
N MET A 1 -21.70 28.48 34.49
CA MET A 1 -20.35 28.55 33.93
C MET A 1 -19.65 27.20 33.83
N ALA A 2 -20.00 26.18 34.60
CA ALA A 2 -19.38 24.84 34.54
C ALA A 2 -19.67 24.04 33.24
N MET A 3 -20.83 24.21 32.60
CA MET A 3 -21.24 23.50 31.38
C MET A 3 -20.44 23.93 30.13
N ARG A 4 -19.89 25.15 30.08
CA ARG A 4 -19.13 25.65 28.93
C ARG A 4 -17.74 25.02 28.83
N ARG A 5 -17.12 24.69 29.97
CA ARG A 5 -15.79 24.03 30.02
C ARG A 5 -15.87 22.54 29.66
N SER A 6 -17.00 21.88 29.96
CA SER A 6 -17.21 20.47 29.61
C SER A 6 -17.38 20.25 28.10
N LYS A 7 -18.13 21.13 27.44
CA LYS A 7 -18.35 21.06 25.97
C LYS A 7 -17.05 21.29 25.19
N ILE A 8 -16.17 22.16 25.66
CA ILE A 8 -14.86 22.42 25.04
C ILE A 8 -13.92 21.19 25.16
N ARG A 9 -13.95 20.50 26.29
CA ARG A 9 -13.13 19.29 26.52
C ARG A 9 -13.59 18.13 25.62
N ILE A 10 -14.87 17.98 25.37
CA ILE A 10 -15.44 16.96 24.48
C ILE A 10 -15.07 17.25 23.02
N LEU A 11 -15.10 18.51 22.59
CA LEU A 11 -14.70 18.92 21.24
C LEU A 11 -13.21 18.69 20.97
N ILE A 12 -12.34 18.93 21.95
CA ILE A 12 -10.89 18.70 21.82
C ILE A 12 -10.59 17.20 21.76
N ALA A 13 -11.32 16.36 22.52
CA ALA A 13 -11.16 14.91 22.47
C ALA A 13 -11.57 14.28 21.13
N LEU A 14 -12.61 14.82 20.48
CA LEU A 14 -13.04 14.36 19.16
C LEU A 14 -12.07 14.71 18.03
N ILE A 15 -11.32 15.81 18.15
CA ILE A 15 -10.34 16.23 17.15
C ILE A 15 -9.08 15.35 17.20
N LEU A 16 -8.74 14.81 18.37
CA LEU A 16 -7.55 13.96 18.54
C LEU A 16 -7.72 12.53 18.04
N LEU A 17 -8.95 12.02 17.88
CA LEU A 17 -9.21 10.67 17.34
C LEU A 17 -9.22 10.60 15.80
N GLY A 18 -9.25 11.72 15.11
CA GLY A 18 -9.32 11.76 13.64
C GLY A 18 -7.98 11.63 12.92
N GLY A 19 -6.85 11.67 13.64
CA GLY A 19 -5.52 11.85 13.03
C GLY A 19 -4.80 10.58 12.55
N THR A 20 -5.24 9.38 12.92
CA THR A 20 -4.46 8.15 12.70
C THR A 20 -4.76 7.41 11.40
N GLN A 21 -5.85 7.72 10.73
CA GLN A 21 -6.23 7.01 9.49
C GLN A 21 -5.57 7.57 8.23
N ALA A 22 -5.10 8.80 8.25
CA ALA A 22 -4.50 9.45 7.08
C ALA A 22 -3.13 8.85 6.68
N SER A 23 -2.36 8.30 7.64
CA SER A 23 -1.01 7.78 7.39
C SER A 23 -1.01 6.47 6.59
N LEU A 24 -1.94 5.55 6.85
CA LEU A 24 -2.04 4.28 6.12
C LEU A 24 -2.52 4.48 4.69
N ALA A 25 -3.49 5.36 4.48
CA ALA A 25 -4.00 5.71 3.16
C ALA A 25 -2.95 6.41 2.29
N GLN A 26 -2.05 7.21 2.86
CA GLN A 26 -0.94 7.83 2.14
C GLN A 26 0.09 6.83 1.65
N ASN A 27 0.42 5.81 2.43
CA ASN A 27 1.38 4.77 2.07
C ASN A 27 0.89 3.94 0.88
N SER A 28 -0.36 3.51 0.91
CA SER A 28 -0.99 2.78 -0.17
C SER A 28 -1.12 3.62 -1.46
N GLY A 29 -1.46 4.90 -1.35
CA GLY A 29 -1.50 5.82 -2.48
C GLY A 29 -0.13 6.02 -3.13
N ASN A 30 0.95 6.12 -2.36
CA ASN A 30 2.31 6.13 -2.86
C ASN A 30 2.65 4.79 -3.53
N GLY A 31 2.29 3.68 -2.94
CA GLY A 31 2.46 2.34 -3.50
C GLY A 31 1.79 2.18 -4.85
N ARG A 32 0.56 2.68 -5.01
CA ARG A 32 -0.16 2.72 -6.29
C ARG A 32 0.62 3.49 -7.35
N ARG A 33 1.08 4.69 -7.04
CA ARG A 33 1.82 5.55 -7.97
C ARG A 33 3.14 4.93 -8.40
N LEU A 34 3.90 4.37 -7.47
CA LEU A 34 5.15 3.67 -7.75
C LEU A 34 4.93 2.42 -8.59
N SER A 35 3.88 1.65 -8.30
CA SER A 35 3.51 0.47 -9.07
C SER A 35 3.14 0.81 -10.51
N ALA A 36 2.37 1.88 -10.72
CA ALA A 36 2.06 2.37 -12.07
C ALA A 36 3.31 2.77 -12.85
N ARG A 37 4.30 3.35 -12.17
CA ARG A 37 5.55 3.79 -12.80
C ARG A 37 6.50 2.66 -13.12
N TRP A 38 6.68 1.71 -12.21
CA TRP A 38 7.77 0.73 -12.27
C TRP A 38 7.33 -0.70 -12.60
N CYS A 39 6.06 -1.03 -12.39
CA CYS A 39 5.57 -2.41 -12.45
C CYS A 39 4.57 -2.65 -13.57
N SER A 40 3.87 -1.61 -14.05
CA SER A 40 2.73 -1.73 -14.96
C SER A 40 3.10 -2.22 -16.38
N GLU A 41 4.37 -2.15 -16.77
CA GLU A 41 4.82 -2.68 -18.05
C GLU A 41 4.72 -4.20 -18.12
N CYS A 42 4.91 -4.89 -16.99
CA CYS A 42 4.92 -6.35 -16.90
C CYS A 42 3.76 -6.93 -16.08
N HIS A 43 3.24 -6.19 -15.10
CA HIS A 43 2.18 -6.64 -14.19
C HIS A 43 0.89 -5.86 -14.42
N ALA A 44 -0.26 -6.53 -14.32
CA ALA A 44 -1.52 -5.85 -14.06
C ALA A 44 -1.49 -5.33 -12.62
N VAL A 45 -1.38 -4.02 -12.43
CA VAL A 45 -1.14 -3.40 -11.11
C VAL A 45 -2.41 -2.99 -10.38
N ASP A 46 -3.56 -3.03 -11.04
CA ASP A 46 -4.88 -2.80 -10.43
C ASP A 46 -5.93 -3.74 -11.01
N LEU A 47 -7.14 -3.72 -10.41
CA LEU A 47 -8.23 -4.60 -10.82
C LEU A 47 -8.84 -4.24 -12.18
N ALA A 48 -8.59 -3.03 -12.67
CA ALA A 48 -9.08 -2.55 -13.97
C ALA A 48 -8.10 -2.81 -15.12
N SER A 49 -6.85 -3.18 -14.82
CA SER A 49 -5.82 -3.47 -15.82
C SER A 49 -6.17 -4.70 -16.65
N ASP A 50 -5.80 -4.67 -17.91
CA ASP A 50 -5.86 -5.86 -18.78
C ASP A 50 -4.98 -6.96 -18.19
N GLN A 51 -5.57 -8.15 -18.03
CA GLN A 51 -4.89 -9.31 -17.42
C GLN A 51 -3.90 -10.00 -18.38
N ARG A 52 -3.73 -9.51 -19.60
CA ARG A 52 -2.81 -10.05 -20.62
C ARG A 52 -1.37 -9.58 -20.44
N HIS A 53 -0.87 -9.62 -19.22
CA HIS A 53 0.52 -9.30 -18.89
C HIS A 53 1.38 -10.56 -18.77
N ARG A 54 2.69 -10.43 -19.04
CA ARG A 54 3.64 -11.55 -18.94
C ARG A 54 3.93 -11.99 -17.51
N ALA A 55 3.79 -11.10 -16.54
CA ALA A 55 4.03 -11.38 -15.12
C ALA A 55 2.69 -11.54 -14.38
N PRO A 56 2.67 -12.21 -13.21
CA PRO A 56 1.47 -12.35 -12.40
C PRO A 56 0.85 -11.01 -12.04
N SER A 57 -0.49 -10.90 -12.08
CA SER A 57 -1.18 -9.71 -11.63
C SER A 57 -0.98 -9.49 -10.12
N PHE A 58 -1.04 -8.25 -9.69
CA PHE A 58 -0.98 -7.92 -8.26
C PHE A 58 -2.10 -8.58 -7.47
N ALA A 59 -3.29 -8.67 -8.04
CA ALA A 59 -4.41 -9.40 -7.43
C ALA A 59 -4.10 -10.89 -7.23
N SER A 60 -3.46 -11.55 -8.21
CA SER A 60 -3.08 -12.96 -8.09
C SER A 60 -1.95 -13.18 -7.07
N ILE A 61 -1.03 -12.24 -6.95
CA ILE A 61 0.01 -12.26 -5.92
C ILE A 61 -0.63 -12.14 -4.53
N ALA A 62 -1.51 -11.15 -4.34
CA ALA A 62 -2.22 -10.92 -3.08
C ALA A 62 -3.07 -12.12 -2.65
N ALA A 63 -3.63 -12.86 -3.59
CA ALA A 63 -4.48 -14.01 -3.32
C ALA A 63 -3.74 -15.24 -2.77
N ARG A 64 -2.41 -15.28 -2.84
CA ARG A 64 -1.61 -16.40 -2.32
C ARG A 64 -1.73 -16.49 -0.80
N PRO A 65 -2.03 -17.66 -0.20
CA PRO A 65 -2.35 -17.77 1.24
C PRO A 65 -1.23 -17.28 2.17
N THR A 66 0.03 -17.52 1.79
CA THR A 66 1.20 -17.25 2.63
C THR A 66 1.82 -15.87 2.41
N VAL A 67 1.32 -15.09 1.44
CA VAL A 67 1.89 -13.78 1.11
C VAL A 67 1.43 -12.71 2.10
N ASN A 68 2.37 -11.92 2.57
CA ASN A 68 2.14 -10.75 3.40
C ASN A 68 3.01 -9.57 2.94
N ALA A 69 2.77 -8.38 3.50
CA ALA A 69 3.46 -7.16 3.09
C ALA A 69 4.98 -7.22 3.32
N ASP A 70 5.44 -7.84 4.40
CA ASP A 70 6.88 -7.94 4.72
C ASP A 70 7.61 -8.83 3.70
N MET A 71 6.99 -9.94 3.30
CA MET A 71 7.53 -10.82 2.27
C MET A 71 7.66 -10.11 0.92
N ILE A 72 6.61 -9.39 0.51
CA ILE A 72 6.63 -8.64 -0.75
C ILE A 72 7.68 -7.53 -0.70
N ALA A 73 7.73 -6.73 0.37
CA ALA A 73 8.71 -5.67 0.52
C ALA A 73 10.14 -6.19 0.48
N SER A 74 10.41 -7.30 1.17
CA SER A 74 11.72 -7.96 1.15
C SER A 74 12.09 -8.46 -0.25
N PHE A 75 11.15 -9.09 -0.95
CA PHE A 75 11.33 -9.57 -2.32
C PHE A 75 11.68 -8.43 -3.28
N LEU A 76 11.01 -7.28 -3.17
CA LEU A 76 11.24 -6.12 -4.04
C LEU A 76 12.64 -5.51 -3.86
N LEU A 77 13.28 -5.70 -2.71
CA LEU A 77 14.60 -5.19 -2.38
C LEU A 77 15.74 -6.17 -2.73
N LEU A 78 15.40 -7.41 -3.07
CA LEU A 78 16.37 -8.44 -3.44
C LEU A 78 16.55 -8.49 -4.96
N PRO A 79 17.79 -8.78 -5.46
CA PRO A 79 17.99 -9.05 -6.87
C PRO A 79 17.21 -10.28 -7.33
N HIS A 80 16.56 -10.19 -8.50
CA HIS A 80 15.91 -11.35 -9.12
C HIS A 80 16.39 -11.54 -10.55
N ALA A 81 16.40 -12.79 -11.01
CA ALA A 81 16.93 -13.14 -12.34
C ALA A 81 16.03 -12.65 -13.50
N THR A 82 14.72 -12.56 -13.27
CA THR A 82 13.73 -12.35 -14.34
C THR A 82 12.95 -11.05 -14.24
N MET A 83 13.06 -10.33 -13.14
CA MET A 83 12.38 -9.06 -12.90
C MET A 83 13.42 -7.94 -12.70
N PRO A 84 13.33 -6.82 -13.43
CA PRO A 84 14.22 -5.67 -13.21
C PRO A 84 14.13 -5.16 -11.77
N ASN A 85 15.25 -4.69 -11.24
CA ASN A 85 15.29 -4.05 -9.92
C ASN A 85 15.05 -2.55 -10.05
N PRO A 86 13.83 -2.04 -9.79
CA PRO A 86 13.63 -0.60 -9.77
C PRO A 86 14.35 0.03 -8.57
N PRO A 87 14.74 1.31 -8.65
CA PRO A 87 15.46 2.00 -7.58
C PRO A 87 14.50 2.37 -6.43
N LEU A 88 14.16 1.40 -5.61
CA LEU A 88 13.22 1.55 -4.49
C LEU A 88 13.97 1.72 -3.17
N SER A 89 13.53 2.68 -2.37
CA SER A 89 13.88 2.71 -0.95
C SER A 89 13.11 1.61 -0.20
N ARG A 90 13.52 1.34 1.05
CA ARG A 90 12.77 0.42 1.93
C ARG A 90 11.33 0.88 2.14
N LYS A 91 11.13 2.19 2.26
CA LYS A 91 9.80 2.79 2.38
C LYS A 91 8.98 2.56 1.12
N ASP A 92 9.56 2.78 -0.06
CA ASP A 92 8.86 2.59 -1.34
C ASP A 92 8.45 1.13 -1.53
N ALA A 93 9.35 0.19 -1.24
CA ALA A 93 9.03 -1.23 -1.30
C ALA A 93 7.89 -1.61 -0.33
N ARG A 94 7.88 -1.03 0.86
CA ARG A 94 6.80 -1.22 1.84
C ARG A 94 5.48 -0.64 1.35
N ASP A 95 5.49 0.55 0.78
CA ASP A 95 4.29 1.21 0.26
C ASP A 95 3.67 0.40 -0.90
N ILE A 96 4.50 -0.13 -1.81
CA ILE A 96 4.05 -1.03 -2.88
C ILE A 96 3.47 -2.32 -2.30
N ALA A 97 4.14 -2.91 -1.32
CA ALA A 97 3.67 -4.14 -0.67
C ALA A 97 2.30 -3.96 -0.01
N LEU A 98 2.08 -2.84 0.68
CA LEU A 98 0.78 -2.51 1.28
C LEU A 98 -0.30 -2.33 0.21
N PHE A 99 0.02 -1.68 -0.90
CA PHE A 99 -0.90 -1.53 -2.02
C PHE A 99 -1.31 -2.88 -2.62
N ILE A 100 -0.36 -3.81 -2.79
CA ILE A 100 -0.65 -5.17 -3.28
C ILE A 100 -1.56 -5.92 -2.30
N ILE A 101 -1.24 -5.89 -1.01
CA ILE A 101 -1.98 -6.63 0.02
C ILE A 101 -3.42 -6.13 0.19
N GLU A 102 -3.71 -4.87 -0.08
CA GLU A 102 -5.08 -4.35 -0.09
C GLU A 102 -5.99 -5.06 -1.11
N MET A 103 -5.43 -5.70 -2.13
CA MET A 103 -6.18 -6.50 -3.11
C MET A 103 -6.54 -7.89 -2.60
N LYS A 104 -6.10 -8.28 -1.41
CA LYS A 104 -6.44 -9.57 -0.79
C LYS A 104 -7.91 -9.54 -0.40
N LYS A 105 -8.67 -10.47 -0.97
CA LYS A 105 -10.09 -10.69 -0.65
C LYS A 105 -10.24 -11.71 0.46
#